data_84dd3b17049b0f5524318d7a949e7eb3
#
_entry.id   84dd3b17049b0f5524318d7a949e7eb3
#
_cell.length_a   1.000
_cell.length_b   1.000
_cell.length_c   1.000
_cell.angle_alpha   90.00
_cell.angle_beta   90.00
_cell.angle_gamma   90.00
#
_symmetry.space_group_name_H-M   'P 1'
#
loop_
_entity.id
_entity.type
_entity.pdbx_description
1 polymer ?
#
loop_
_entity_poly.entity_id
_entity_poly.type
_entity_poly.pdbx_seq_one_letter_code
_entity_poly.pdbx_strand_id
1 'polypeptide(L)'
;AEEAKGIVKGDTEVNRMERDIEHRCMTLLLRQQPVASDLRFISAAMKVVTDVERIGDHAADIAEIVPHLAGVRKAGDPAVSRSIEMGRKAHKMLQDAMSAFAAEDEAAAKSVIDADDAVDYDFNTIKRMLAAEIAADPSKVDAALDVLMVIKYLERIGDHAVNIAEWVEFLRTGRYHHEKMF
;
A
#
# COMPACT_ATOMS: atom_id res chain seq x y z
N ALA A 1 4.72 -0.58 -21.47
CA ALA A 1 5.68 0.53 -21.35
C ALA A 1 4.98 1.90 -21.24
N GLU A 2 3.96 2.18 -22.06
CA GLU A 2 3.25 3.48 -22.03
C GLU A 2 2.41 3.65 -20.75
N GLU A 3 1.69 2.60 -20.34
CA GLU A 3 0.92 2.57 -19.10
C GLU A 3 1.83 2.76 -17.86
N ALA A 4 2.99 2.11 -17.82
CA ALA A 4 3.96 2.26 -16.74
C ALA A 4 4.42 3.73 -16.60
N LYS A 5 4.71 4.40 -17.71
CA LYS A 5 5.04 5.84 -17.71
C LYS A 5 3.86 6.70 -17.22
N GLY A 6 2.63 6.29 -17.51
CA GLY A 6 1.43 6.96 -17.00
C GLY A 6 1.34 6.88 -15.49
N ILE A 7 1.64 5.72 -14.88
CA ILE A 7 1.64 5.52 -13.42
C ILE A 7 2.72 6.41 -12.76
N VAL A 8 3.96 6.37 -13.26
CA VAL A 8 5.05 7.21 -12.73
C VAL A 8 4.72 8.71 -12.79
N LYS A 9 4.06 9.17 -13.86
CA LYS A 9 3.59 10.56 -13.94
C LYS A 9 2.43 10.87 -12.98
N GLY A 10 1.57 9.88 -12.73
CA GLY A 10 0.43 10.00 -11.81
C GLY A 10 0.86 10.25 -10.37
N ASP A 11 2.03 9.77 -9.97
CA ASP A 11 2.61 9.97 -8.65
C ASP A 11 2.73 11.46 -8.28
N THR A 12 3.15 12.32 -9.21
CA THR A 12 3.21 13.78 -9.00
C THR A 12 1.83 14.36 -8.61
N GLU A 13 0.75 13.81 -9.13
CA GLU A 13 -0.61 14.25 -8.78
C GLU A 13 -1.00 13.76 -7.38
N VAL A 14 -0.65 12.54 -7.00
CA VAL A 14 -0.86 12.01 -5.63
C VAL A 14 -0.15 12.90 -4.62
N ASN A 15 1.12 13.20 -4.84
CA ASN A 15 1.95 14.08 -4.01
C ASN A 15 1.38 15.51 -3.90
N ARG A 16 0.74 16.01 -4.96
CA ARG A 16 0.05 17.31 -4.93
C ARG A 16 -1.21 17.24 -4.07
N MET A 17 -2.01 16.16 -4.22
CA MET A 17 -3.24 15.97 -3.45
C MET A 17 -2.94 15.79 -1.95
N GLU A 18 -1.88 15.06 -1.58
CA GLU A 18 -1.42 14.96 -0.20
C GLU A 18 -1.19 16.35 0.41
N ARG A 19 -0.33 17.17 -0.22
CA ARG A 19 -0.04 18.53 0.26
C ARG A 19 -1.29 19.42 0.37
N ASP A 20 -2.22 19.30 -0.57
CA ASP A 20 -3.47 20.05 -0.54
C ASP A 20 -4.35 19.63 0.66
N ILE A 21 -4.41 18.33 0.97
CA ILE A 21 -5.17 17.81 2.12
C ILE A 21 -4.50 18.22 3.43
N GLU A 22 -3.18 18.05 3.55
CA GLU A 22 -2.42 18.49 4.72
C GLU A 22 -2.64 19.99 5.00
N HIS A 23 -2.54 20.83 3.95
CA HIS A 23 -2.77 22.27 4.10
C HIS A 23 -4.20 22.58 4.59
N ARG A 24 -5.20 21.85 4.12
CA ARG A 24 -6.60 21.99 4.59
C ARG A 24 -6.73 21.57 6.04
N CYS A 25 -6.13 20.45 6.44
CA CYS A 25 -6.10 19.96 7.82
C CYS A 25 -5.46 21.00 8.76
N MET A 26 -4.29 21.53 8.40
CA MET A 26 -3.62 22.57 9.17
C MET A 26 -4.44 23.86 9.27
N THR A 27 -5.10 24.24 8.18
CA THR A 27 -6.01 25.42 8.17
C THR A 27 -7.19 25.24 9.13
N LEU A 28 -7.78 24.03 9.16
CA LEU A 28 -8.86 23.69 10.11
C LEU A 28 -8.39 23.76 11.55
N LEU A 29 -7.23 23.18 11.86
CA LEU A 29 -6.63 23.24 13.20
C LEU A 29 -6.41 24.67 13.67
N LEU A 30 -5.89 25.54 12.81
CA LEU A 30 -5.58 26.92 13.14
C LEU A 30 -6.83 27.81 13.31
N ARG A 31 -7.87 27.57 12.51
CA ARG A 31 -9.03 28.46 12.43
C ARG A 31 -10.21 28.02 13.28
N GLN A 32 -10.42 26.70 13.43
CA GLN A 32 -11.62 26.16 14.05
C GLN A 32 -11.41 25.65 15.48
N GLN A 33 -10.15 25.50 15.92
CA GLN A 33 -9.80 24.95 17.22
C GLN A 33 -10.59 23.65 17.53
N PRO A 34 -10.53 22.63 16.65
CA PRO A 34 -11.33 21.43 16.77
C PRO A 34 -11.01 20.69 18.07
N VAL A 35 -12.02 20.04 18.64
CA VAL A 35 -11.91 19.28 19.90
C VAL A 35 -12.44 17.86 19.74
N ALA A 36 -12.00 16.97 20.61
CA ALA A 36 -12.48 15.60 20.69
C ALA A 36 -12.51 14.88 19.32
N SER A 37 -13.70 14.52 18.81
CA SER A 37 -13.89 13.76 17.57
C SER A 37 -13.29 14.46 16.35
N ASP A 38 -13.51 15.77 16.23
CA ASP A 38 -13.04 16.54 15.07
C ASP A 38 -11.51 16.59 15.02
N LEU A 39 -10.87 16.74 16.20
CA LEU A 39 -9.40 16.68 16.30
C LEU A 39 -8.88 15.28 15.93
N ARG A 40 -9.55 14.21 16.39
CA ARG A 40 -9.17 12.84 16.01
C ARG A 40 -9.29 12.62 14.50
N PHE A 41 -10.41 13.06 13.89
CA PHE A 41 -10.61 12.92 12.46
C PHE A 41 -9.53 13.64 11.65
N ILE A 42 -9.22 14.89 11.96
CA ILE A 42 -8.18 15.66 11.27
C ILE A 42 -6.81 14.99 11.45
N SER A 43 -6.50 14.51 12.66
CA SER A 43 -5.24 13.82 12.95
C SER A 43 -5.12 12.51 12.15
N ALA A 44 -6.18 11.71 12.11
CA ALA A 44 -6.22 10.48 11.32
C ALA A 44 -6.12 10.77 9.81
N ALA A 45 -6.84 11.78 9.30
CA ALA A 45 -6.79 12.16 7.89
C ALA A 45 -5.39 12.55 7.43
N MET A 46 -4.62 13.29 8.25
CA MET A 46 -3.22 13.63 7.95
C MET A 46 -2.32 12.40 7.87
N LYS A 47 -2.57 11.38 8.68
CA LYS A 47 -1.82 10.13 8.65
C LYS A 47 -2.20 9.26 7.47
N VAL A 48 -3.50 9.11 7.24
CA VAL A 48 -4.02 8.33 6.10
C VAL A 48 -3.54 8.90 4.77
N VAL A 49 -3.50 10.22 4.60
CA VAL A 49 -3.03 10.80 3.34
C VAL A 49 -1.55 10.54 3.09
N THR A 50 -0.73 10.48 4.14
CA THR A 50 0.68 10.07 4.03
C THR A 50 0.81 8.59 3.66
N ASP A 51 -0.01 7.68 4.23
CA ASP A 51 -0.02 6.27 3.83
C ASP A 51 -0.45 6.11 2.36
N VAL A 52 -1.42 6.89 1.88
CA VAL A 52 -1.85 6.89 0.47
C VAL A 52 -0.73 7.39 -0.46
N GLU A 53 0.01 8.43 -0.06
CA GLU A 53 1.18 8.89 -0.83
C GLU A 53 2.25 7.79 -0.93
N ARG A 54 2.57 7.10 0.16
CA ARG A 54 3.52 5.97 0.15
C ARG A 54 3.07 4.83 -0.76
N ILE A 55 1.78 4.56 -0.82
CA ILE A 55 1.22 3.58 -1.77
C ILE A 55 1.44 4.05 -3.22
N GLY A 56 1.28 5.33 -3.49
CA GLY A 56 1.59 5.95 -4.80
C GLY A 56 3.06 5.77 -5.18
N ASP A 57 3.98 6.12 -4.27
CA ASP A 57 5.43 5.91 -4.43
C ASP A 57 5.73 4.46 -4.82
N HIS A 58 5.21 3.48 -4.06
CA HIS A 58 5.45 2.07 -4.32
C HIS A 58 4.84 1.58 -5.64
N ALA A 59 3.70 2.13 -6.04
CA ALA A 59 3.12 1.83 -7.35
C ALA A 59 3.99 2.38 -8.50
N ALA A 60 4.58 3.56 -8.33
CA ALA A 60 5.55 4.13 -9.27
C ALA A 60 6.83 3.30 -9.35
N ASP A 61 7.39 2.88 -8.22
CA ASP A 61 8.56 1.99 -8.14
C ASP A 61 8.31 0.67 -8.90
N ILE A 62 7.14 0.04 -8.71
CA ILE A 62 6.75 -1.17 -9.46
C ILE A 62 6.68 -0.86 -10.95
N ALA A 63 6.08 0.27 -11.33
CA ALA A 63 5.94 0.65 -12.74
C ALA A 63 7.29 0.90 -13.44
N GLU A 64 8.33 1.32 -12.71
CA GLU A 64 9.67 1.46 -13.22
C GLU A 64 10.36 0.11 -13.48
N ILE A 65 10.10 -0.91 -12.64
CA ILE A 65 10.70 -2.25 -12.75
C ILE A 65 10.02 -3.11 -13.83
N VAL A 66 8.70 -3.06 -13.93
CA VAL A 66 7.91 -3.95 -14.83
C VAL A 66 8.39 -3.96 -16.30
N PRO A 67 8.77 -2.83 -16.93
CA PRO A 67 9.31 -2.86 -18.29
C PRO A 67 10.57 -3.71 -18.46
N HIS A 68 11.45 -3.81 -17.45
CA HIS A 68 12.66 -4.64 -17.48
C HIS A 68 12.29 -6.13 -17.48
N LEU A 69 11.27 -6.51 -16.73
CA LEU A 69 10.77 -7.88 -16.66
C LEU A 69 10.12 -8.36 -17.97
N ALA A 70 9.46 -7.46 -18.71
CA ALA A 70 8.72 -7.80 -19.92
C ALA A 70 9.57 -8.43 -21.04
N GLY A 71 10.90 -8.18 -21.04
CA GLY A 71 11.84 -8.79 -22.00
C GLY A 71 12.49 -10.10 -21.54
N VAL A 72 12.40 -10.43 -20.26
CA VAL A 72 13.18 -11.53 -19.62
C VAL A 72 12.27 -12.62 -19.04
N ARG A 73 11.06 -12.26 -18.59
CA ARG A 73 10.07 -13.18 -18.03
C ARG A 73 9.04 -13.57 -19.09
N LYS A 74 8.68 -14.86 -19.12
CA LYS A 74 7.69 -15.38 -20.08
C LYS A 74 6.28 -15.24 -19.52
N ALA A 75 5.32 -15.10 -20.43
CA ALA A 75 3.90 -15.24 -20.08
C ALA A 75 3.66 -16.62 -19.45
N GLY A 76 2.97 -16.68 -18.31
CA GLY A 76 2.73 -17.90 -17.56
C GLY A 76 3.85 -18.32 -16.59
N ASP A 77 4.89 -17.49 -16.40
CA ASP A 77 5.87 -17.69 -15.33
C ASP A 77 5.14 -17.75 -13.96
N PRO A 78 5.34 -18.83 -13.19
CA PRO A 78 4.60 -19.02 -11.94
C PRO A 78 4.84 -17.92 -10.90
N ALA A 79 6.08 -17.38 -10.81
CA ALA A 79 6.39 -16.30 -9.88
C ALA A 79 5.68 -15.00 -10.30
N VAL A 80 5.69 -14.67 -11.60
CA VAL A 80 4.98 -13.50 -12.15
C VAL A 80 3.47 -13.64 -11.98
N SER A 81 2.90 -14.80 -12.32
CA SER A 81 1.46 -15.05 -12.17
C SER A 81 1.01 -14.88 -10.72
N ARG A 82 1.79 -15.40 -9.77
CA ARG A 82 1.49 -15.25 -8.34
C ARG A 82 1.69 -13.82 -7.84
N SER A 83 2.67 -13.08 -8.37
CA SER A 83 2.85 -11.65 -8.07
C SER A 83 1.65 -10.81 -8.51
N ILE A 84 1.05 -11.14 -9.66
CA ILE A 84 -0.18 -10.48 -10.13
C ILE A 84 -1.34 -10.74 -9.17
N GLU A 85 -1.52 -11.98 -8.68
CA GLU A 85 -2.56 -12.30 -7.69
C GLU A 85 -2.31 -11.59 -6.35
N MET A 86 -1.07 -11.53 -5.89
CA MET A 86 -0.67 -10.76 -4.71
C MET A 86 -1.02 -9.27 -4.89
N GLY A 87 -0.73 -8.69 -6.07
CA GLY A 87 -1.07 -7.31 -6.39
C GLY A 87 -2.58 -7.03 -6.37
N ARG A 88 -3.40 -7.99 -6.84
CA ARG A 88 -4.86 -7.87 -6.75
C ARG A 88 -5.35 -7.86 -5.30
N LYS A 89 -4.75 -8.67 -4.43
CA LYS A 89 -5.07 -8.69 -2.99
C LYS A 89 -4.70 -7.36 -2.34
N ALA A 90 -3.48 -6.87 -2.52
CA ALA A 90 -3.04 -5.58 -1.98
C ALA A 90 -3.90 -4.41 -2.48
N HIS A 91 -4.26 -4.40 -3.77
CA HIS A 91 -5.18 -3.41 -4.32
C HIS A 91 -6.58 -3.47 -3.67
N LYS A 92 -7.10 -4.68 -3.46
CA LYS A 92 -8.39 -4.85 -2.77
C LYS A 92 -8.32 -4.36 -1.33
N MET A 93 -7.26 -4.68 -0.60
CA MET A 93 -7.05 -4.18 0.77
C MET A 93 -7.07 -2.66 0.82
N LEU A 94 -6.38 -1.98 -0.12
CA LEU A 94 -6.42 -0.51 -0.21
C LEU A 94 -7.83 0.01 -0.44
N GLN A 95 -8.56 -0.55 -1.40
CA GLN A 95 -9.94 -0.12 -1.68
C GLN A 95 -10.86 -0.30 -0.46
N ASP A 96 -10.75 -1.45 0.22
CA ASP A 96 -11.55 -1.76 1.39
C ASP A 96 -11.16 -0.85 2.58
N ALA A 97 -9.86 -0.57 2.79
CA ALA A 97 -9.37 0.32 3.83
C ALA A 97 -9.86 1.77 3.63
N MET A 98 -9.78 2.29 2.40
CA MET A 98 -10.30 3.63 2.07
C MET A 98 -11.81 3.72 2.26
N SER A 99 -12.55 2.67 1.90
CA SER A 99 -13.99 2.60 2.09
C SER A 99 -14.36 2.53 3.57
N ALA A 100 -13.64 1.74 4.35
CA ALA A 100 -13.81 1.63 5.80
C ALA A 100 -13.51 2.97 6.50
N PHE A 101 -12.46 3.67 6.09
CA PHE A 101 -12.12 4.99 6.63
C PHE A 101 -13.19 6.03 6.31
N ALA A 102 -13.67 6.08 5.07
CA ALA A 102 -14.72 7.02 4.66
C ALA A 102 -16.06 6.77 5.37
N ALA A 103 -16.36 5.51 5.71
CA ALA A 103 -17.59 5.11 6.41
C ALA A 103 -17.42 5.03 7.94
N GLU A 104 -16.21 5.20 8.46
CA GLU A 104 -15.84 4.94 9.86
C GLU A 104 -16.25 3.53 10.33
N ASP A 105 -16.15 2.53 9.42
CA ASP A 105 -16.60 1.16 9.64
C ASP A 105 -15.48 0.30 10.23
N GLU A 106 -15.54 0.08 11.54
CA GLU A 106 -14.57 -0.71 12.30
C GLU A 106 -14.58 -2.21 11.91
N ALA A 107 -15.73 -2.77 11.55
CA ALA A 107 -15.81 -4.17 11.15
C ALA A 107 -15.16 -4.39 9.77
N ALA A 108 -15.38 -3.47 8.83
CA ALA A 108 -14.69 -3.48 7.54
C ALA A 108 -13.18 -3.27 7.71
N ALA A 109 -12.76 -2.35 8.57
CA ALA A 109 -11.35 -2.11 8.86
C ALA A 109 -10.66 -3.37 9.43
N LYS A 110 -11.30 -4.06 10.37
CA LYS A 110 -10.77 -5.33 10.89
C LYS A 110 -10.61 -6.38 9.80
N SER A 111 -11.53 -6.46 8.86
CA SER A 111 -11.44 -7.39 7.72
C SER A 111 -10.25 -7.10 6.82
N VAL A 112 -9.82 -5.84 6.70
CA VAL A 112 -8.60 -5.45 5.97
C VAL A 112 -7.36 -5.95 6.70
N ILE A 113 -7.29 -5.75 8.02
CA ILE A 113 -6.19 -6.22 8.85
C ILE A 113 -6.04 -7.75 8.75
N ASP A 114 -7.16 -8.47 8.85
CA ASP A 114 -7.17 -9.94 8.74
C ASP A 114 -6.77 -10.43 7.32
N ALA A 115 -6.94 -9.61 6.28
CA ALA A 115 -6.58 -9.96 4.91
C ALA A 115 -5.07 -9.91 4.62
N ASP A 116 -4.29 -9.23 5.45
CA ASP A 116 -2.85 -9.04 5.29
C ASP A 116 -2.07 -10.36 5.30
N ASP A 117 -2.47 -11.30 6.14
CA ASP A 117 -1.88 -12.65 6.21
C ASP A 117 -1.79 -13.34 4.84
N ALA A 118 -2.75 -13.05 3.93
CA ALA A 118 -2.77 -13.65 2.60
C ALA A 118 -1.76 -12.99 1.64
N VAL A 119 -1.43 -11.72 1.84
CA VAL A 119 -0.39 -11.00 1.10
C VAL A 119 0.98 -11.47 1.57
N ASP A 120 1.19 -11.56 2.87
CA ASP A 120 2.39 -12.08 3.50
C ASP A 120 2.70 -13.52 3.12
N TYR A 121 1.68 -14.37 3.06
CA TYR A 121 1.83 -15.74 2.59
C TYR A 121 2.31 -15.80 1.13
N ASP A 122 1.76 -14.96 0.24
CA ASP A 122 2.20 -14.90 -1.15
C ASP A 122 3.62 -14.36 -1.27
N PHE A 123 3.97 -13.29 -0.55
CA PHE A 123 5.34 -12.77 -0.49
C PHE A 123 6.35 -13.87 -0.13
N ASN A 124 6.11 -14.58 0.98
CA ASN A 124 7.01 -15.64 1.44
C ASN A 124 7.06 -16.83 0.48
N THR A 125 5.99 -17.12 -0.22
CA THR A 125 5.94 -18.21 -1.21
C THR A 125 6.72 -17.83 -2.45
N ILE A 126 6.50 -16.64 -3.03
CA ILE A 126 7.21 -16.16 -4.22
C ILE A 126 8.71 -16.05 -3.93
N LYS A 127 9.09 -15.49 -2.78
CA LYS A 127 10.48 -15.39 -2.34
C LYS A 127 11.19 -16.75 -2.36
N ARG A 128 10.54 -17.83 -1.89
CA ARG A 128 11.09 -19.20 -1.93
C ARG A 128 11.20 -19.74 -3.37
N MET A 129 10.22 -19.42 -4.23
CA MET A 129 10.27 -19.80 -5.65
C MET A 129 11.46 -19.15 -6.35
N LEU A 130 11.69 -17.85 -6.12
CA LEU A 130 12.81 -17.11 -6.71
C LEU A 130 14.16 -17.64 -6.20
N ALA A 131 14.27 -17.96 -4.92
CA ALA A 131 15.49 -18.57 -4.36
C ALA A 131 15.80 -19.92 -4.99
N ALA A 132 14.79 -20.78 -5.21
CA ALA A 132 14.95 -22.05 -5.88
C ALA A 132 15.32 -21.89 -7.37
N GLU A 133 14.76 -20.89 -8.04
CA GLU A 133 15.10 -20.57 -9.43
C GLU A 133 16.56 -20.12 -9.58
N ILE A 134 17.05 -19.23 -8.70
CA ILE A 134 18.45 -18.77 -8.71
C ILE A 134 19.40 -19.94 -8.44
N ALA A 135 19.04 -20.82 -7.51
CA ALA A 135 19.86 -22.01 -7.19
C ALA A 135 19.94 -22.99 -8.36
N ALA A 136 18.87 -23.12 -9.16
CA ALA A 136 18.85 -23.97 -10.33
C ALA A 136 19.56 -23.36 -11.55
N ASP A 137 19.47 -22.02 -11.71
CA ASP A 137 20.07 -21.27 -12.82
C ASP A 137 20.51 -19.88 -12.34
N PRO A 138 21.79 -19.72 -11.95
CA PRO A 138 22.30 -18.44 -11.46
C PRO A 138 22.24 -17.29 -12.49
N SER A 139 22.11 -17.59 -13.79
CA SER A 139 21.98 -16.54 -14.81
C SER A 139 20.68 -15.73 -14.71
N LYS A 140 19.70 -16.21 -13.94
CA LYS A 140 18.40 -15.59 -13.74
C LYS A 140 18.35 -14.63 -12.54
N VAL A 141 19.48 -14.44 -11.85
CA VAL A 141 19.53 -13.68 -10.61
C VAL A 141 18.95 -12.27 -10.75
N ASP A 142 19.30 -11.52 -11.79
CA ASP A 142 18.85 -10.13 -11.98
C ASP A 142 17.32 -10.07 -12.14
N ALA A 143 16.75 -10.91 -13.01
CA ALA A 143 15.30 -10.96 -13.20
C ALA A 143 14.54 -11.47 -11.95
N ALA A 144 15.17 -12.33 -11.14
CA ALA A 144 14.58 -12.80 -9.89
C ALA A 144 14.60 -11.69 -8.81
N LEU A 145 15.66 -10.89 -8.75
CA LEU A 145 15.77 -9.74 -7.86
C LEU A 145 14.75 -8.65 -8.24
N ASP A 146 14.55 -8.39 -9.52
CA ASP A 146 13.52 -7.45 -9.99
C ASP A 146 12.11 -7.90 -9.53
N VAL A 147 11.77 -9.19 -9.67
CA VAL A 147 10.49 -9.72 -9.15
C VAL A 147 10.43 -9.61 -7.63
N LEU A 148 11.54 -9.87 -6.92
CA LEU A 148 11.59 -9.73 -5.46
C LEU A 148 11.30 -8.29 -5.03
N MET A 149 11.83 -7.28 -5.74
CA MET A 149 11.54 -5.87 -5.47
C MET A 149 10.06 -5.56 -5.71
N VAL A 150 9.48 -6.03 -6.82
CA VAL A 150 8.04 -5.86 -7.10
C VAL A 150 7.19 -6.42 -5.96
N ILE A 151 7.42 -7.66 -5.52
CA ILE A 151 6.61 -8.25 -4.43
C ILE A 151 6.87 -7.56 -3.09
N LYS A 152 8.07 -7.01 -2.85
CA LYS A 152 8.32 -6.23 -1.63
C LYS A 152 7.54 -4.92 -1.62
N TYR A 153 7.41 -4.25 -2.75
CA TYR A 153 6.55 -3.07 -2.85
C TYR A 153 5.06 -3.41 -2.72
N LEU A 154 4.62 -4.56 -3.26
CA LEU A 154 3.24 -5.04 -3.07
C LEU A 154 2.91 -5.35 -1.60
N GLU A 155 3.83 -5.97 -0.87
CA GLU A 155 3.69 -6.20 0.58
C GLU A 155 3.59 -4.86 1.32
N ARG A 156 4.45 -3.88 1.02
CA ARG A 156 4.37 -2.55 1.62
C ARG A 156 3.06 -1.81 1.33
N ILE A 157 2.48 -2.02 0.15
CA ILE A 157 1.13 -1.49 -0.15
C ILE A 157 0.10 -2.12 0.78
N GLY A 158 0.20 -3.43 1.06
CA GLY A 158 -0.62 -4.12 2.07
C GLY A 158 -0.43 -3.51 3.47
N ASP A 159 0.82 -3.36 3.93
CA ASP A 159 1.16 -2.75 5.21
C ASP A 159 0.52 -1.36 5.38
N HIS A 160 0.62 -0.50 4.36
CA HIS A 160 -0.01 0.83 4.39
C HIS A 160 -1.55 0.77 4.38
N ALA A 161 -2.15 -0.22 3.71
CA ALA A 161 -3.60 -0.44 3.79
C ALA A 161 -4.04 -0.87 5.20
N VAL A 162 -3.24 -1.69 5.90
CA VAL A 162 -3.43 -2.02 7.32
C VAL A 162 -3.34 -0.77 8.18
N ASN A 163 -2.32 0.08 7.99
CA ASN A 163 -2.21 1.35 8.72
C ASN A 163 -3.47 2.21 8.57
N ILE A 164 -3.99 2.34 7.33
CA ILE A 164 -5.23 3.09 7.08
C ILE A 164 -6.41 2.48 7.86
N ALA A 165 -6.52 1.15 7.89
CA ALA A 165 -7.56 0.45 8.65
C ALA A 165 -7.44 0.67 10.16
N GLU A 166 -6.22 0.68 10.72
CA GLU A 166 -5.98 0.95 12.13
C GLU A 166 -6.37 2.40 12.53
N TRP A 167 -6.24 3.38 11.60
CA TRP A 167 -6.73 4.72 11.84
C TRP A 167 -8.26 4.79 11.97
N VAL A 168 -9.02 3.84 11.42
CA VAL A 168 -10.47 3.73 11.66
C VAL A 168 -10.77 3.39 13.12
N GLU A 169 -10.03 2.45 13.72
CA GLU A 169 -10.13 2.15 15.15
C GLU A 169 -9.82 3.38 16.00
N PHE A 170 -8.76 4.13 15.64
CA PHE A 170 -8.42 5.37 16.33
C PHE A 170 -9.55 6.42 16.30
N LEU A 171 -10.24 6.60 15.18
CA LEU A 171 -11.37 7.53 15.09
C LEU A 171 -12.43 7.26 16.17
N ARG A 172 -12.72 6.00 16.44
CA ARG A 172 -13.74 5.56 17.39
C ARG A 172 -13.25 5.58 18.84
N THR A 173 -12.07 5.06 19.08
CA THR A 173 -11.57 4.76 20.44
C THR A 173 -10.56 5.77 20.96
N GLY A 174 -9.91 6.51 20.09
CA GLY A 174 -8.74 7.35 20.41
C GLY A 174 -7.48 6.53 20.72
N ARG A 175 -7.47 5.23 20.38
CA ARG A 175 -6.32 4.32 20.53
C ARG A 175 -5.77 3.97 19.15
N TYR A 176 -4.45 3.95 19.05
CA TYR A 176 -3.72 3.48 17.88
C TYR A 176 -2.70 2.43 18.34
N HIS A 177 -2.61 1.29 17.68
CA HIS A 177 -1.84 0.11 18.12
C HIS A 177 -2.11 -0.26 19.60
N HIS A 178 -3.38 -0.22 20.03
CA HIS A 178 -3.83 -0.46 21.41
C HIS A 178 -3.34 0.56 22.45
N GLU A 179 -2.58 1.59 22.07
CA GLU A 179 -2.14 2.67 22.93
C GLU A 179 -3.07 3.88 22.83
N LYS A 180 -3.35 4.51 23.98
CA LYS A 180 -4.16 5.73 24.03
C LYS A 180 -3.29 6.91 23.61
N MET A 181 -3.69 7.61 22.54
CA MET A 181 -2.93 8.74 21.98
C MET A 181 -3.19 10.07 22.69
N PHE A 182 -4.36 10.25 23.34
CA PHE A 182 -4.75 11.45 24.08
C PHE A 182 -5.48 11.11 25.38
#